data_422ddfc43f640582e3dfefba80018b4a
#
_entry.id   422ddfc43f640582e3dfefba80018b4a
#
_cell.length_a   1.000
_cell.length_b   1.000
_cell.length_c   1.000
_cell.angle_alpha   90.00
_cell.angle_beta   90.00
_cell.angle_gamma   90.00
#
_symmetry.space_group_name_H-M   'P 1'
#
loop_
_entity.id
_entity.type
_entity.pdbx_description
1 polymer ?
#
loop_
_entity_poly.entity_id
_entity_poly.type
_entity_poly.pdbx_seq_one_letter_code
_entity_poly.pdbx_strand_id
1 'polypeptide(L)' 'ELTRKEMDIITYLYYHRDRIVSKRELLIDVWHYADSDIETRTVDIHMLKLRKKISQLIGDAPLINTIRGEGYRLEHEK' A
#
# COMPACT_ATOMS: atom_id res chain seq x y z
N GLU A 1 -5.43 -15.23 2.11
CA GLU A 1 -6.51 -14.38 1.67
C GLU A 1 -6.36 -12.94 2.11
N LEU A 2 -6.74 -12.03 1.25
CA LEU A 2 -6.61 -10.61 1.53
C LEU A 2 -7.92 -10.05 2.05
N THR A 3 -7.81 -9.15 3.03
CA THR A 3 -8.98 -8.44 3.52
C THR A 3 -9.42 -7.42 2.48
N ARG A 4 -10.62 -6.89 2.67
CA ARG A 4 -11.15 -5.87 1.78
C ARG A 4 -10.23 -4.66 1.75
N LYS A 5 -9.73 -4.25 2.90
CA LYS A 5 -8.85 -3.10 2.98
C LYS A 5 -7.56 -3.36 2.22
N GLU A 6 -7.03 -4.57 2.33
CA GLU A 6 -5.81 -4.91 1.63
C GLU A 6 -6.02 -4.92 0.12
N MET A 7 -7.18 -5.40 -0.32
CA MET A 7 -7.50 -5.34 -1.74
C MET A 7 -7.62 -3.91 -2.23
N ASP A 8 -8.22 -3.06 -1.40
CA ASP A 8 -8.35 -1.65 -1.76
C ASP A 8 -6.99 -1.00 -1.91
N ILE A 9 -6.05 -1.33 -1.04
CA ILE A 9 -4.71 -0.78 -1.13
C ILE A 9 -4.06 -1.20 -2.43
N ILE A 10 -4.14 -2.48 -2.75
CA ILE A 10 -3.52 -2.98 -3.98
C ILE A 10 -4.14 -2.32 -5.21
N THR A 11 -5.46 -2.22 -5.22
CA THR A 11 -6.15 -1.61 -6.35
C THR A 11 -5.73 -0.17 -6.52
N TYR A 12 -5.66 0.56 -5.42
CA TYR A 12 -5.27 1.96 -5.49
C TYR A 12 -3.85 2.11 -6.00
N LEU A 13 -2.94 1.29 -5.48
CA LEU A 13 -1.56 1.34 -5.93
C LEU A 13 -1.44 0.96 -7.40
N TYR A 14 -2.24 0.03 -7.83
CA TYR A 14 -2.21 -0.39 -9.23
C TYR A 14 -2.64 0.72 -10.16
N TYR A 15 -3.71 1.42 -9.81
CA TYR A 15 -4.18 2.53 -10.64
C TYR A 15 -3.17 3.67 -10.69
N HIS A 16 -2.33 3.77 -9.69
CA HIS A 16 -1.33 4.83 -9.63
C HIS A 16 0.08 4.28 -9.69
N ARG A 17 0.25 3.18 -10.39
CA ARG A 17 1.54 2.48 -10.41
C ARG A 17 2.65 3.24 -11.11
N ASP A 18 2.29 4.31 -11.78
CA ASP A 18 3.29 5.13 -12.48
C ASP A 18 3.91 6.20 -11.58
N ARG A 19 3.53 6.21 -10.31
CA ARG A 19 4.09 7.20 -9.39
C ARG A 19 4.08 6.64 -7.98
N ILE A 20 4.75 7.36 -7.08
CA ILE A 20 4.80 6.98 -5.68
C ILE A 20 3.52 7.49 -5.00
N VAL A 21 2.89 6.61 -4.24
CA VAL A 21 1.68 6.95 -3.50
C VAL A 21 2.07 7.20 -2.05
N SER A 22 1.77 8.39 -1.55
CA SER A 22 2.13 8.74 -0.19
C SER A 22 1.23 8.04 0.82
N LYS A 23 1.73 7.91 2.04
CA LYS A 23 0.95 7.30 3.11
C LYS A 23 -0.30 8.10 3.41
N ARG A 24 -0.18 9.43 3.39
CA ARG A 24 -1.33 10.28 3.63
C ARG A 24 -2.39 10.09 2.57
N GLU A 25 -1.95 9.94 1.33
CA GLU A 25 -2.89 9.73 0.23
C GLU A 25 -3.68 8.44 0.45
N LEU A 26 -3.01 7.40 0.90
CA LEU A 26 -3.70 6.15 1.19
C LEU A 26 -4.71 6.32 2.32
N LEU A 27 -4.34 7.05 3.35
CA LEU A 27 -5.25 7.27 4.46
C LEU A 27 -6.51 8.01 4.00
N ILE A 28 -6.35 8.97 3.14
CA ILE A 28 -7.48 9.75 2.67
C ILE A 28 -8.34 8.95 1.71
N ASP A 29 -7.73 8.30 0.74
CA ASP A 29 -8.48 7.69 -0.35
C ASP A 29 -8.91 6.25 -0.07
N VAL A 30 -8.13 5.52 0.72
CA VAL A 30 -8.47 4.13 1.03
C VAL A 30 -9.21 4.04 2.35
N TRP A 31 -8.73 4.73 3.37
CA TRP A 31 -9.37 4.71 4.68
C TRP A 31 -10.44 5.78 4.83
N HIS A 32 -10.46 6.75 3.91
CA HIS A 32 -11.47 7.82 3.90
C HIS A 32 -11.38 8.73 5.13
N TYR A 33 -10.18 8.86 5.64
CA TYR A 33 -9.93 9.82 6.72
C TYR A 33 -9.78 11.21 6.13
N ALA A 34 -10.42 12.19 6.75
CA ALA A 34 -10.39 13.55 6.24
C ALA A 34 -9.43 14.44 6.99
N ASP A 35 -8.93 13.99 8.11
CA ASP A 35 -8.11 14.82 8.98
C ASP A 35 -6.64 14.56 8.71
N SER A 36 -5.87 15.65 8.59
CA SER A 36 -4.44 15.52 8.33
C SER A 36 -3.65 15.12 9.57
N ASP A 37 -4.28 15.11 10.73
CA ASP A 37 -3.61 14.73 11.96
C ASP A 37 -3.56 13.22 12.17
N ILE A 38 -4.03 12.46 11.20
CA ILE A 38 -4.09 11.03 11.34
C ILE A 38 -2.68 10.45 11.27
N GLU A 39 -2.46 9.48 12.10
CA GLU A 39 -1.17 8.82 12.20
C GLU A 39 -0.95 7.89 11.02
N THR A 40 0.14 8.06 10.31
CA THR A 40 0.43 7.20 9.16
C THR A 40 0.91 5.83 9.56
N ARG A 41 1.12 5.60 10.85
CA ARG A 41 1.54 4.29 11.32
C ARG A 41 0.53 3.21 10.95
N THR A 42 -0.75 3.58 10.87
CA THR A 42 -1.77 2.64 10.45
C THR A 42 -1.45 2.06 9.08
N VAL A 43 -1.00 2.91 8.17
CA VAL A 43 -0.65 2.45 6.84
C VAL A 43 0.54 1.49 6.92
N ASP A 44 1.54 1.84 7.71
CA ASP A 44 2.73 1.01 7.81
C ASP A 44 2.39 -0.40 8.31
N ILE A 45 1.53 -0.48 9.31
CA ILE A 45 1.16 -1.77 9.88
C ILE A 45 0.41 -2.61 8.84
N HIS A 46 -0.51 -2.00 8.13
CA HIS A 46 -1.26 -2.73 7.11
C HIS A 46 -0.37 -3.16 5.95
N MET A 47 0.57 -2.29 5.56
CA MET A 47 1.46 -2.62 4.47
C MET A 47 2.38 -3.78 4.84
N LEU A 48 2.82 -3.81 6.09
CA LEU A 48 3.67 -4.90 6.55
C LEU A 48 2.94 -6.23 6.44
N LYS A 49 1.70 -6.27 6.89
CA LYS A 49 0.92 -7.49 6.81
C LYS A 49 0.61 -7.87 5.38
N LEU A 50 0.29 -6.87 4.56
CA LEU A 50 -0.04 -7.10 3.17
C LEU A 50 1.15 -7.68 2.41
N ARG A 51 2.32 -7.11 2.61
CA ARG A 51 3.51 -7.60 1.93
C ARG A 51 3.82 -9.04 2.33
N LYS A 52 3.58 -9.36 3.60
CA LYS A 52 3.82 -10.72 4.05
C LYS A 52 2.87 -11.69 3.37
N LYS A 53 1.61 -11.31 3.22
CA LYS A 53 0.64 -12.16 2.55
C LYS A 53 0.97 -12.33 1.07
N ILE A 54 1.37 -11.26 0.43
CA ILE A 54 1.74 -11.32 -0.98
C ILE A 54 2.93 -12.24 -1.17
N SER A 55 3.90 -12.16 -0.28
CA SER A 55 5.08 -13.02 -0.35
C SER A 55 4.70 -14.48 -0.26
N GLN A 56 3.70 -14.79 0.56
CA GLN A 56 3.24 -16.16 0.70
C GLN A 56 2.52 -16.65 -0.55
N LEU A 57 1.90 -15.75 -1.29
CA LEU A 57 1.14 -16.12 -2.46
C LEU A 57 1.99 -16.24 -3.71
N ILE A 58 2.92 -15.33 -3.90
CA ILE A 58 3.70 -15.29 -5.14
C ILE A 58 5.19 -15.47 -4.91
N GLY A 59 5.59 -15.78 -3.68
CA GLY A 59 6.99 -16.00 -3.40
C GLY A 59 7.70 -14.71 -3.09
N ASP A 60 9.00 -14.67 -3.35
CA ASP A 60 9.84 -13.56 -2.94
C ASP A 60 9.79 -12.37 -3.87
N ALA A 61 8.99 -12.43 -4.93
CA ALA A 61 8.93 -11.31 -5.86
C ALA A 61 8.34 -10.08 -5.17
N PRO A 62 9.06 -8.98 -5.12
CA PRO A 62 8.55 -7.76 -4.48
C PRO A 62 7.51 -7.11 -5.35
N LEU A 63 6.30 -7.01 -4.85
CA LEU A 63 5.23 -6.36 -5.56
C LEU A 63 5.07 -4.92 -5.11
N ILE A 64 5.21 -4.69 -3.82
CA ILE A 64 5.06 -3.35 -3.26
C ILE A 64 6.42 -2.87 -2.78
N ASN A 65 6.85 -1.74 -3.33
CA ASN A 65 8.13 -1.16 -3.00
C ASN A 65 7.93 -0.01 -2.02
N THR A 66 8.70 -0.01 -0.95
CA THR A 66 8.65 1.07 0.03
C THR A 66 9.67 2.13 -0.34
N ILE A 67 9.21 3.34 -0.57
CA ILE A 67 10.08 4.47 -0.87
C ILE A 67 10.23 5.26 0.40
N ARG A 68 11.39 5.14 0.99
CA ARG A 68 11.63 5.72 2.30
C ARG A 68 11.37 7.22 2.29
N GLY A 69 10.53 7.64 3.24
CA GLY A 69 10.23 9.05 3.37
C GLY A 69 9.21 9.58 2.40
N GLU A 70 8.74 8.75 1.46
CA GLU A 70 7.80 9.23 0.44
C GLU A 70 6.52 8.41 0.39
N GLY A 71 6.61 7.09 0.43
CA GLY A 71 5.42 6.29 0.38
C GLY A 71 5.66 4.92 -0.20
N TYR A 72 4.70 4.48 -1.02
CA TYR A 72 4.74 3.14 -1.59
C TYR A 72 4.48 3.20 -3.08
N ARG A 73 4.97 2.20 -3.76
CA ARG A 73 4.77 2.11 -5.19
C ARG A 73 4.62 0.66 -5.58
N LEU A 74 3.67 0.39 -6.45
CA LEU A 74 3.47 -0.96 -6.94
C LEU A 74 4.47 -1.24 -8.05
N GLU A 75 5.26 -2.28 -7.86
CA GLU A 75 6.18 -2.73 -8.89
C GLU A 75 5.49 -3.80 -9.70
N HIS A 76 5.55 -3.69 -11.00
CA HIS A 76 4.94 -4.70 -11.83
C HIS A 76 5.87 -5.06 -12.96
N GLU A 77 5.79 -6.31 -13.35
CA GLU A 77 6.58 -6.81 -14.45
C GLU A 77 5.89 -6.50 -15.75
N LYS A 78 6.68 -6.36 -16.75
CA LYS A 78 6.11 -6.16 -18.03
C LYS A 78 5.78 -7.40 -18.73
#